data_394c0a79d21a46e3923635049070eb85
#
_entry.id   394c0a79d21a46e3923635049070eb85
#
_cell.length_a   1.000
_cell.length_b   1.000
_cell.length_c   1.000
_cell.angle_alpha   90.00
_cell.angle_beta   90.00
_cell.angle_gamma   90.00
#
_symmetry.space_group_name_H-M   'P 1'
#
loop_
_entity.id
_entity.type
_entity.pdbx_description
1 polymer ?
#
loop_
_entity_poly.entity_id
_entity_poly.type
_entity_poly.pdbx_seq_one_letter_code
_entity_poly.pdbx_strand_id
1 'polypeptide(L)'
;MSERDTGLRDVPESKAVSKKRTPISVVWIIPILAALVGVWVAVTRILAEGPKITIVFKSAEGLEAGKTKIEYNGVEVGTVETVRLSEDHQRVITTAQMAPKTESFLAVDTQFWVVRPRISGANVSGLGTLISGAYVGMEIGQSKQTKHDFVALDTQPVVTIDAPGRYFILKTADLGSLDTGTPVFFRRLQVGQVVSYELDKDGGSLRIKVFVNAPYDQFVTQDTRFWNASGIDVSLSASGLSVQTQSVLSILIGGIAFETAVSDPVLPAAAPNSVFTLFNNRTEAFKLPARNPQTYVLIFKQSVRGLAPGAPVEFRGIPVGEVVSVDARVDAKTFEFSAPVTIHLDAERLGVKIVDLAPGADLETIRHQLLDTLIARGVRAQLRTGNLLTGALFVAFDFFPDAPPATIDWSHKPLELPTMPGQLEAIEASVVNIIKKLDQVPIKGIGDDLQKAIVELNRTLVSARGAIDSGRGTLDNANKLVEPNSVLGAELGNTLQEVSRAARSVRVLADYLERHPEALIRGKTGDAKEAK
;
A
#
# COMPACT_ATOMS: atom_id res chain seq x y z
N MET A 1 -61.36 -128.16 48.94
CA MET A 1 -61.75 -127.16 49.89
C MET A 1 -61.00 -125.84 49.53
N SER A 2 -61.87 -125.06 49.07
CA SER A 2 -62.11 -123.64 49.30
C SER A 2 -61.02 -122.70 48.78
N GLU A 3 -61.30 -121.97 47.70
CA GLU A 3 -61.76 -120.61 47.59
C GLU A 3 -60.66 -119.63 47.97
N ARG A 4 -60.20 -118.69 47.12
CA ARG A 4 -60.84 -117.41 46.71
C ARG A 4 -60.14 -116.79 45.61
N ASP A 5 -60.89 -116.42 44.69
CA ASP A 5 -60.73 -115.40 43.67
C ASP A 5 -60.34 -114.02 44.22
N THR A 6 -59.41 -113.30 43.58
CA THR A 6 -59.38 -111.86 43.62
C THR A 6 -58.81 -111.34 42.29
N GLY A 7 -59.73 -110.77 41.58
CA GLY A 7 -59.45 -110.12 40.31
C GLY A 7 -58.46 -109.01 40.42
N LEU A 8 -57.47 -109.06 39.59
CA LEU A 8 -56.59 -107.94 39.32
C LEU A 8 -57.27 -107.07 38.27
N ARG A 9 -57.61 -105.86 38.69
CA ARG A 9 -58.08 -104.78 37.83
C ARG A 9 -57.08 -104.46 36.75
N ASP A 10 -57.52 -104.41 35.51
CA ASP A 10 -56.86 -103.85 34.38
C ASP A 10 -56.42 -102.39 34.69
N VAL A 11 -55.14 -102.15 34.72
CA VAL A 11 -54.58 -100.80 34.77
C VAL A 11 -54.45 -100.32 33.32
N PRO A 12 -55.12 -99.27 32.90
CA PRO A 12 -54.97 -98.79 31.53
C PRO A 12 -53.56 -98.28 31.30
N GLU A 13 -52.88 -98.81 30.28
CA GLU A 13 -51.62 -98.33 29.79
C GLU A 13 -51.73 -96.84 29.43
N SER A 14 -50.93 -96.03 30.09
CA SER A 14 -50.80 -94.60 29.75
C SER A 14 -50.07 -94.44 28.41
N LYS A 15 -50.79 -94.24 27.33
CA LYS A 15 -50.22 -93.79 26.06
C LYS A 15 -49.69 -92.38 26.24
N ALA A 16 -48.36 -92.23 26.14
CA ALA A 16 -47.69 -90.94 26.05
C ALA A 16 -48.19 -90.21 24.77
N VAL A 17 -49.12 -89.29 24.95
CA VAL A 17 -49.55 -88.40 23.87
C VAL A 17 -48.43 -87.41 23.67
N SER A 18 -47.67 -87.49 22.56
CA SER A 18 -46.71 -86.49 22.16
C SER A 18 -47.48 -85.17 22.03
N LYS A 19 -47.12 -84.22 22.88
CA LYS A 19 -47.70 -82.89 22.87
C LYS A 19 -47.25 -82.24 21.56
N LYS A 20 -48.16 -82.20 20.57
CA LYS A 20 -47.92 -81.40 19.35
C LYS A 20 -47.57 -80.01 19.80
N ARG A 21 -46.37 -79.60 19.47
CA ARG A 21 -45.95 -78.16 19.61
C ARG A 21 -47.06 -77.38 18.93
N THR A 22 -47.82 -76.65 19.70
CA THR A 22 -48.84 -75.74 19.19
C THR A 22 -48.17 -74.74 18.30
N PRO A 23 -48.58 -74.66 17.04
CA PRO A 23 -48.08 -73.57 16.20
C PRO A 23 -48.38 -72.24 16.92
N ILE A 24 -47.47 -71.29 16.82
CA ILE A 24 -47.64 -69.96 17.40
C ILE A 24 -49.05 -69.48 17.13
N SER A 25 -49.79 -69.25 18.20
CA SER A 25 -51.20 -68.83 18.09
C SER A 25 -51.24 -67.56 17.22
N VAL A 26 -52.22 -67.51 16.30
CA VAL A 26 -52.44 -66.34 15.41
C VAL A 26 -52.52 -65.04 16.21
N VAL A 27 -52.91 -65.12 17.49
CA VAL A 27 -52.90 -63.97 18.43
C VAL A 27 -51.51 -63.35 18.62
N TRP A 28 -50.43 -64.12 18.49
CA TRP A 28 -49.05 -63.60 18.60
C TRP A 28 -48.55 -62.91 17.34
N ILE A 29 -49.25 -63.02 16.22
CA ILE A 29 -48.90 -62.35 14.97
C ILE A 29 -49.00 -60.82 15.14
N ILE A 30 -50.01 -60.32 15.85
CA ILE A 30 -50.27 -58.90 16.07
C ILE A 30 -49.11 -58.25 16.89
N PRO A 31 -48.73 -58.78 18.09
CA PRO A 31 -47.60 -58.18 18.84
C PRO A 31 -46.27 -58.38 18.14
N ILE A 32 -46.03 -59.45 17.40
CA ILE A 32 -44.82 -59.65 16.61
C ILE A 32 -44.76 -58.63 15.46
N LEU A 33 -45.85 -58.42 14.73
CA LEU A 33 -45.94 -57.43 13.67
C LEU A 33 -45.76 -56.01 14.22
N ALA A 34 -46.39 -55.70 15.37
CA ALA A 34 -46.21 -54.42 16.04
C ALA A 34 -44.73 -54.19 16.49
N ALA A 35 -44.10 -55.24 17.04
CA ALA A 35 -42.66 -55.17 17.38
C ALA A 35 -41.81 -55.02 16.16
N LEU A 36 -42.04 -55.70 15.05
CA LEU A 36 -41.35 -55.57 13.79
C LEU A 36 -41.47 -54.14 13.19
N VAL A 37 -42.69 -53.59 13.21
CA VAL A 37 -42.98 -52.23 12.78
C VAL A 37 -42.27 -51.25 13.72
N GLY A 38 -42.33 -51.47 15.03
CA GLY A 38 -41.58 -50.63 16.00
C GLY A 38 -40.09 -50.67 15.78
N VAL A 39 -39.51 -51.87 15.59
CA VAL A 39 -38.07 -51.99 15.25
C VAL A 39 -37.77 -51.37 13.90
N TRP A 40 -38.62 -51.59 12.89
CA TRP A 40 -38.42 -50.96 11.57
C TRP A 40 -38.46 -49.44 11.63
N VAL A 41 -39.44 -48.86 12.36
CA VAL A 41 -39.52 -47.41 12.59
C VAL A 41 -38.30 -46.89 13.38
N ALA A 42 -37.86 -47.62 14.44
CA ALA A 42 -36.69 -47.26 15.21
C ALA A 42 -35.41 -47.29 14.36
N VAL A 43 -35.23 -48.37 13.58
CA VAL A 43 -34.07 -48.52 12.68
C VAL A 43 -34.10 -47.47 11.59
N THR A 44 -35.25 -47.21 10.96
CA THR A 44 -35.37 -46.18 9.93
C THR A 44 -35.16 -44.79 10.50
N ARG A 45 -35.58 -44.48 11.73
CA ARG A 45 -35.27 -43.20 12.40
C ARG A 45 -33.78 -43.07 12.70
N ILE A 46 -33.14 -44.08 13.28
CA ILE A 46 -31.70 -44.07 13.58
C ILE A 46 -30.86 -43.96 12.31
N LEU A 47 -31.24 -44.67 11.24
CA LEU A 47 -30.58 -44.60 9.94
C LEU A 47 -30.88 -43.30 9.17
N ALA A 48 -31.96 -42.59 9.51
CA ALA A 48 -32.33 -41.31 8.94
C ALA A 48 -31.66 -40.11 9.67
N GLU A 49 -31.07 -40.32 10.85
CA GLU A 49 -30.28 -39.32 11.53
C GLU A 49 -28.94 -39.19 10.84
N GLY A 50 -28.54 -37.96 10.49
CA GLY A 50 -27.20 -37.66 9.94
C GLY A 50 -26.12 -37.81 11.02
N PRO A 51 -24.86 -37.56 10.67
CA PRO A 51 -23.76 -37.63 11.61
C PRO A 51 -23.83 -36.51 12.66
N LYS A 52 -23.32 -36.81 13.86
CA LYS A 52 -23.09 -35.80 14.91
C LYS A 52 -21.67 -35.33 14.85
N ILE A 53 -21.50 -34.01 14.97
CA ILE A 53 -20.18 -33.36 14.98
C ILE A 53 -20.01 -32.51 16.22
N THR A 54 -18.76 -32.34 16.62
CA THR A 54 -18.36 -31.42 17.68
C THR A 54 -17.61 -30.25 17.06
N ILE A 55 -18.01 -29.02 17.37
CA ILE A 55 -17.34 -27.82 16.89
C ILE A 55 -16.92 -26.99 18.10
N VAL A 56 -15.65 -26.64 18.17
CA VAL A 56 -15.07 -25.81 19.22
C VAL A 56 -14.96 -24.38 18.74
N PHE A 57 -15.67 -23.46 19.41
CA PHE A 57 -15.65 -22.02 19.14
C PHE A 57 -14.90 -21.27 20.25
N LYS A 58 -14.36 -20.09 19.95
CA LYS A 58 -13.84 -19.17 20.97
C LYS A 58 -14.96 -18.50 21.77
N SER A 59 -16.10 -18.25 21.16
CA SER A 59 -17.25 -17.58 21.78
C SER A 59 -18.55 -18.21 21.30
N ALA A 60 -19.55 -18.27 22.19
CA ALA A 60 -20.92 -18.74 21.87
C ALA A 60 -21.87 -17.60 21.46
N GLU A 61 -21.37 -16.39 21.24
CA GLU A 61 -22.21 -15.24 20.93
C GLU A 61 -23.03 -15.50 19.65
N GLY A 62 -24.36 -15.51 19.80
CA GLY A 62 -25.29 -15.78 18.73
C GLY A 62 -25.61 -17.28 18.54
N LEU A 63 -25.02 -18.21 19.30
CA LEU A 63 -25.30 -19.62 19.23
C LEU A 63 -26.39 -20.01 20.25
N GLU A 64 -27.51 -20.58 19.78
CA GLU A 64 -28.59 -21.06 20.60
C GLU A 64 -28.81 -22.55 20.33
N ALA A 65 -28.81 -23.37 21.39
CA ALA A 65 -29.10 -24.80 21.29
C ALA A 65 -30.53 -25.05 20.76
N GLY A 66 -30.67 -25.94 19.79
CA GLY A 66 -31.91 -26.28 19.14
C GLY A 66 -32.45 -25.26 18.13
N LYS A 67 -31.78 -24.14 17.93
CA LYS A 67 -32.24 -23.09 17.01
C LYS A 67 -31.20 -22.70 15.95
N THR A 68 -29.91 -22.60 16.35
CA THR A 68 -28.85 -22.21 15.42
C THR A 68 -28.67 -23.27 14.34
N LYS A 69 -28.78 -22.85 13.09
CA LYS A 69 -28.65 -23.72 11.91
C LYS A 69 -27.17 -23.75 11.47
N ILE A 70 -26.82 -24.85 10.80
CA ILE A 70 -25.59 -24.95 10.03
C ILE A 70 -25.98 -24.84 8.57
N GLU A 71 -25.36 -23.89 7.84
CA GLU A 71 -25.70 -23.63 6.45
C GLU A 71 -24.45 -23.74 5.54
N TYR A 72 -24.68 -24.37 4.40
CA TYR A 72 -23.73 -24.40 3.27
C TYR A 72 -24.38 -23.79 2.03
N ASN A 73 -23.81 -22.75 1.47
CA ASN A 73 -24.36 -22.01 0.32
C ASN A 73 -25.84 -21.59 0.51
N GLY A 74 -26.25 -21.21 1.74
CA GLY A 74 -27.62 -20.80 2.05
C GLY A 74 -28.59 -21.95 2.21
N VAL A 75 -28.12 -23.21 2.22
CA VAL A 75 -28.93 -24.41 2.46
C VAL A 75 -28.64 -24.94 3.85
N GLU A 76 -29.68 -25.20 4.63
CA GLU A 76 -29.59 -25.83 5.94
C GLU A 76 -29.09 -27.28 5.82
N VAL A 77 -27.92 -27.56 6.41
CA VAL A 77 -27.27 -28.88 6.41
C VAL A 77 -27.12 -29.49 7.81
N GLY A 78 -27.58 -28.79 8.84
CA GLY A 78 -27.54 -29.27 10.22
C GLY A 78 -28.08 -28.24 11.21
N THR A 79 -28.16 -28.64 12.48
CA THR A 79 -28.62 -27.78 13.59
C THR A 79 -27.76 -28.02 14.82
N VAL A 80 -27.44 -26.97 15.56
CA VAL A 80 -26.74 -27.04 16.84
C VAL A 80 -27.66 -27.63 17.90
N GLU A 81 -27.29 -28.77 18.50
CA GLU A 81 -28.07 -29.43 19.54
C GLU A 81 -27.72 -28.92 20.94
N THR A 82 -26.44 -28.79 21.23
CA THR A 82 -25.98 -28.36 22.57
C THR A 82 -24.87 -27.30 22.45
N VAL A 83 -24.86 -26.42 23.43
CA VAL A 83 -23.80 -25.41 23.60
C VAL A 83 -23.32 -25.52 25.04
N ARG A 84 -22.03 -25.80 25.24
CA ARG A 84 -21.42 -25.99 26.57
C ARG A 84 -20.09 -25.25 26.63
N LEU A 85 -19.72 -24.82 27.82
CA LEU A 85 -18.39 -24.29 28.08
C LEU A 85 -17.40 -25.45 28.23
N SER A 86 -16.18 -25.30 27.72
CA SER A 86 -15.09 -26.28 27.95
C SER A 86 -14.70 -26.33 29.43
N GLU A 87 -14.04 -27.40 29.86
CA GLU A 87 -13.61 -27.58 31.28
C GLU A 87 -12.63 -26.49 31.74
N ASP A 88 -11.82 -25.97 30.84
CA ASP A 88 -10.88 -24.86 31.09
C ASP A 88 -11.55 -23.48 31.06
N HIS A 89 -12.86 -23.41 30.78
CA HIS A 89 -13.68 -22.18 30.64
C HIS A 89 -13.19 -21.19 29.57
N GLN A 90 -12.30 -21.62 28.67
CA GLN A 90 -11.71 -20.73 27.64
C GLN A 90 -12.38 -20.87 26.28
N ARG A 91 -13.13 -21.93 26.03
CA ARG A 91 -13.74 -22.23 24.75
C ARG A 91 -15.19 -22.71 24.92
N VAL A 92 -15.93 -22.68 23.83
CA VAL A 92 -17.28 -23.20 23.76
C VAL A 92 -17.28 -24.43 22.87
N ILE A 93 -17.79 -25.55 23.41
CA ILE A 93 -17.96 -26.81 22.71
C ILE A 93 -19.42 -26.91 22.32
N THR A 94 -19.70 -27.04 21.04
CA THR A 94 -21.04 -27.26 20.51
C THR A 94 -21.12 -28.62 19.88
N THR A 95 -22.21 -29.34 20.15
CA THR A 95 -22.56 -30.54 19.40
C THR A 95 -23.65 -30.19 18.41
N ALA A 96 -23.50 -30.62 17.18
CA ALA A 96 -24.48 -30.38 16.14
C ALA A 96 -24.89 -31.69 15.45
N GLN A 97 -26.18 -31.77 15.14
CA GLN A 97 -26.77 -32.83 14.33
C GLN A 97 -26.78 -32.39 12.88
N MET A 98 -26.07 -33.11 12.04
CA MET A 98 -26.07 -32.85 10.60
C MET A 98 -27.27 -33.53 9.93
N ALA A 99 -27.64 -33.04 8.76
CA ALA A 99 -28.69 -33.64 7.94
C ALA A 99 -28.27 -35.03 7.43
N PRO A 100 -29.20 -35.89 7.08
CA PRO A 100 -28.89 -37.19 6.48
C PRO A 100 -28.04 -37.05 5.21
N LYS A 101 -27.10 -37.96 5.01
CA LYS A 101 -26.20 -38.03 3.84
C LYS A 101 -25.18 -36.91 3.74
N THR A 102 -24.90 -36.19 4.81
CA THR A 102 -23.84 -35.13 4.83
C THR A 102 -22.48 -35.64 5.30
N GLU A 103 -22.28 -36.94 5.47
CA GLU A 103 -20.99 -37.52 5.87
C GLU A 103 -19.86 -37.11 4.95
N SER A 104 -20.13 -37.04 3.64
CA SER A 104 -19.14 -36.59 2.65
C SER A 104 -18.74 -35.10 2.77
N PHE A 105 -19.48 -34.32 3.54
CA PHE A 105 -19.18 -32.91 3.79
C PHE A 105 -18.19 -32.73 4.93
N LEU A 106 -17.96 -33.75 5.73
CA LEU A 106 -17.18 -33.74 6.95
C LEU A 106 -15.72 -34.14 6.69
N ALA A 107 -15.09 -33.49 5.72
CA ALA A 107 -13.68 -33.65 5.44
C ALA A 107 -12.79 -33.02 6.56
N VAL A 108 -11.55 -33.49 6.70
CA VAL A 108 -10.60 -33.02 7.74
C VAL A 108 -10.34 -31.53 7.66
N ASP A 109 -10.42 -30.96 6.44
CA ASP A 109 -10.21 -29.56 6.09
C ASP A 109 -11.51 -28.76 5.94
N THR A 110 -12.67 -29.34 6.29
CA THR A 110 -13.95 -28.62 6.37
C THR A 110 -13.86 -27.53 7.44
N GLN A 111 -14.34 -26.34 7.11
CA GLN A 111 -14.27 -25.16 7.97
C GLN A 111 -15.66 -24.74 8.43
N PHE A 112 -15.74 -24.27 9.66
CA PHE A 112 -16.95 -23.74 10.27
C PHE A 112 -16.67 -22.37 10.87
N TRP A 113 -17.65 -21.45 10.81
CA TRP A 113 -17.57 -20.11 11.45
C TRP A 113 -18.96 -19.63 11.83
N VAL A 114 -19.04 -18.67 12.74
CA VAL A 114 -20.32 -18.03 13.09
C VAL A 114 -20.55 -16.84 12.16
N VAL A 115 -21.69 -16.85 11.46
CA VAL A 115 -22.19 -15.73 10.67
C VAL A 115 -23.12 -14.90 11.53
N ARG A 116 -22.74 -13.66 11.77
CA ARG A 116 -23.47 -12.67 12.57
C ARG A 116 -23.25 -11.27 11.96
N PRO A 117 -24.10 -10.29 12.31
CA PRO A 117 -23.88 -8.93 11.85
C PRO A 117 -22.51 -8.43 12.32
N ARG A 118 -21.68 -8.00 11.39
CA ARG A 118 -20.36 -7.38 11.68
C ARG A 118 -20.20 -6.12 10.86
N ILE A 119 -19.65 -5.10 11.51
CA ILE A 119 -19.20 -3.88 10.87
C ILE A 119 -17.67 -3.91 10.97
N SER A 120 -16.98 -3.96 9.83
CA SER A 120 -15.53 -3.93 9.76
C SER A 120 -15.14 -2.86 8.73
N GLY A 121 -14.61 -1.74 9.20
CA GLY A 121 -14.34 -0.59 8.35
C GLY A 121 -15.60 -0.11 7.61
N ALA A 122 -15.54 -0.07 6.28
CA ALA A 122 -16.68 0.28 5.42
C ALA A 122 -17.54 -0.93 5.02
N ASN A 123 -17.20 -2.13 5.46
CA ASN A 123 -17.87 -3.36 5.06
C ASN A 123 -18.84 -3.82 6.16
N VAL A 124 -20.11 -3.98 5.80
CA VAL A 124 -21.14 -4.52 6.69
C VAL A 124 -21.53 -5.90 6.16
N SER A 125 -21.22 -6.93 6.92
CA SER A 125 -21.55 -8.33 6.57
C SER A 125 -22.58 -8.91 7.53
N GLY A 126 -23.28 -9.96 7.09
CA GLY A 126 -24.25 -10.67 7.92
C GLY A 126 -25.53 -9.87 8.25
N LEU A 127 -25.89 -8.83 7.49
CA LEU A 127 -27.11 -8.05 7.73
C LEU A 127 -28.39 -8.93 7.72
N GLY A 128 -28.43 -9.97 6.90
CA GLY A 128 -29.54 -10.93 6.87
C GLY A 128 -29.79 -11.60 8.23
N THR A 129 -28.73 -11.76 9.03
CA THR A 129 -28.83 -12.41 10.35
C THR A 129 -29.49 -11.53 11.42
N LEU A 130 -29.74 -10.25 11.15
CA LEU A 130 -30.56 -9.40 12.02
C LEU A 130 -32.02 -9.89 12.11
N ILE A 131 -32.51 -10.52 11.06
CA ILE A 131 -33.89 -11.04 10.98
C ILE A 131 -33.92 -12.56 11.20
N SER A 132 -32.97 -13.31 10.61
CA SER A 132 -32.91 -14.77 10.67
C SER A 132 -32.24 -15.33 11.93
N GLY A 133 -31.53 -14.49 12.70
CA GLY A 133 -30.64 -14.95 13.75
C GLY A 133 -29.24 -15.34 13.20
N ALA A 134 -28.28 -15.51 14.11
CA ALA A 134 -26.96 -16.01 13.74
C ALA A 134 -27.02 -17.48 13.33
N TYR A 135 -26.19 -17.90 12.38
CA TYR A 135 -26.04 -19.27 11.96
C TYR A 135 -24.57 -19.67 11.85
N VAL A 136 -24.30 -20.97 11.81
CA VAL A 136 -22.97 -21.49 11.56
C VAL A 136 -22.81 -21.69 10.06
N GLY A 137 -21.93 -20.89 9.45
CA GLY A 137 -21.50 -21.11 8.07
C GLY A 137 -20.54 -22.28 7.98
N MET A 138 -20.59 -22.99 6.89
CA MET A 138 -19.76 -24.16 6.61
C MET A 138 -19.17 -24.04 5.21
N GLU A 139 -17.91 -24.47 5.07
CA GLU A 139 -17.24 -24.67 3.78
C GLU A 139 -16.72 -26.10 3.71
N ILE A 140 -17.09 -26.83 2.66
CA ILE A 140 -16.73 -28.25 2.52
C ILE A 140 -15.26 -28.36 2.10
N GLY A 141 -14.48 -29.18 2.83
CA GLY A 141 -13.11 -29.48 2.49
C GLY A 141 -12.97 -30.41 1.27
N GLN A 142 -11.76 -30.45 0.73
CA GLN A 142 -11.43 -31.32 -0.42
C GLN A 142 -10.76 -32.64 -0.03
N SER A 143 -10.45 -32.81 1.25
CA SER A 143 -9.82 -34.03 1.77
C SER A 143 -10.75 -35.24 1.67
N LYS A 144 -10.19 -36.40 1.38
CA LYS A 144 -10.93 -37.69 1.41
C LYS A 144 -11.06 -38.28 2.82
N GLN A 145 -10.35 -37.70 3.81
CA GLN A 145 -10.41 -38.15 5.19
C GLN A 145 -11.56 -37.44 5.91
N THR A 146 -12.43 -38.22 6.56
CA THR A 146 -13.53 -37.68 7.35
C THR A 146 -13.10 -37.38 8.79
N LYS A 147 -13.75 -36.41 9.39
CA LYS A 147 -13.54 -35.99 10.79
C LYS A 147 -14.86 -35.51 11.38
N HIS A 148 -15.00 -35.65 12.70
CA HIS A 148 -16.23 -35.25 13.42
C HIS A 148 -15.99 -34.17 14.47
N ASP A 149 -14.72 -33.88 14.78
CA ASP A 149 -14.33 -32.85 15.73
C ASP A 149 -13.63 -31.71 15.00
N PHE A 150 -14.19 -30.53 15.06
CA PHE A 150 -13.70 -29.35 14.33
C PHE A 150 -13.37 -28.20 15.27
N VAL A 151 -12.48 -27.34 14.85
CA VAL A 151 -12.25 -26.05 15.49
C VAL A 151 -12.73 -24.97 14.52
N ALA A 152 -13.68 -24.17 14.98
CA ALA A 152 -14.24 -23.10 14.16
C ALA A 152 -13.24 -21.98 13.94
N LEU A 153 -13.35 -21.34 12.77
CA LEU A 153 -12.66 -20.09 12.48
C LEU A 153 -13.32 -18.94 13.27
N ASP A 154 -12.52 -17.97 13.66
CA ASP A 154 -13.02 -16.77 14.35
C ASP A 154 -13.84 -15.85 13.43
N THR A 155 -13.59 -15.92 12.15
CA THR A 155 -14.24 -15.11 11.11
C THR A 155 -14.51 -15.93 9.88
N GLN A 156 -15.52 -15.52 9.13
CA GLN A 156 -15.80 -16.10 7.81
C GLN A 156 -14.56 -16.00 6.93
N PRO A 157 -14.14 -17.08 6.26
CA PRO A 157 -13.07 -17.01 5.27
C PRO A 157 -13.49 -16.08 4.13
N VAL A 158 -12.55 -15.23 3.74
CA VAL A 158 -12.78 -14.23 2.68
C VAL A 158 -12.78 -14.88 1.30
N VAL A 159 -12.08 -16.02 1.20
CA VAL A 159 -11.96 -16.80 -0.04
C VAL A 159 -12.36 -18.23 0.26
N THR A 160 -13.23 -18.79 -0.58
CA THR A 160 -13.66 -20.20 -0.50
C THR A 160 -12.53 -21.15 -0.91
N ILE A 161 -12.57 -22.37 -0.41
CA ILE A 161 -11.51 -23.39 -0.63
C ILE A 161 -11.32 -23.70 -2.12
N ASP A 162 -12.38 -23.62 -2.91
CA ASP A 162 -12.39 -23.93 -4.36
C ASP A 162 -12.29 -22.71 -5.25
N ALA A 163 -12.07 -21.51 -4.71
CA ALA A 163 -11.92 -20.32 -5.53
C ALA A 163 -10.70 -20.46 -6.48
N PRO A 164 -10.93 -20.36 -7.80
CA PRO A 164 -9.82 -20.42 -8.73
C PRO A 164 -8.93 -19.19 -8.61
N GLY A 165 -7.63 -19.38 -8.41
CA GLY A 165 -6.67 -18.30 -8.21
C GLY A 165 -5.46 -18.72 -7.39
N ARG A 166 -4.66 -17.72 -6.97
CA ARG A 166 -3.43 -17.95 -6.20
C ARG A 166 -3.31 -16.99 -5.03
N TYR A 167 -2.67 -17.51 -3.99
CA TYR A 167 -2.25 -16.71 -2.83
C TYR A 167 -0.86 -16.14 -3.06
N PHE A 168 -0.65 -14.89 -2.62
CA PHE A 168 0.65 -14.24 -2.57
C PHE A 168 0.86 -13.60 -1.20
N ILE A 169 2.11 -13.39 -0.82
CA ILE A 169 2.49 -12.80 0.46
C ILE A 169 3.13 -11.45 0.20
N LEU A 170 2.60 -10.40 0.81
CA LEU A 170 3.15 -9.06 0.72
C LEU A 170 3.81 -8.69 2.06
N LYS A 171 5.04 -8.18 2.02
CA LYS A 171 5.76 -7.67 3.19
C LYS A 171 5.70 -6.14 3.20
N THR A 172 5.39 -5.57 4.37
CA THR A 172 5.37 -4.13 4.60
C THR A 172 5.82 -3.80 6.02
N ALA A 173 6.26 -2.58 6.25
CA ALA A 173 6.56 -2.08 7.60
C ALA A 173 5.30 -1.63 8.35
N ASP A 174 4.27 -1.19 7.64
CA ASP A 174 3.03 -0.65 8.20
C ASP A 174 1.81 -1.23 7.45
N LEU A 175 0.74 -1.50 8.19
CA LEU A 175 -0.53 -1.96 7.62
C LEU A 175 -1.33 -0.81 6.98
N GLY A 176 -1.18 0.39 7.50
CA GLY A 176 -1.97 1.56 7.08
C GLY A 176 -3.47 1.34 7.27
N SER A 177 -4.24 1.59 6.22
CA SER A 177 -5.70 1.41 6.19
C SER A 177 -6.15 0.03 5.69
N LEU A 178 -5.23 -0.91 5.50
CA LEU A 178 -5.54 -2.24 4.98
C LEU A 178 -6.14 -3.13 6.06
N ASP A 179 -7.16 -3.90 5.69
CA ASP A 179 -7.81 -4.87 6.56
C ASP A 179 -8.17 -6.13 5.75
N THR A 180 -8.60 -7.17 6.42
CA THR A 180 -9.14 -8.38 5.79
C THR A 180 -10.33 -8.01 4.89
N GLY A 181 -10.34 -8.53 3.67
CA GLY A 181 -11.34 -8.17 2.65
C GLY A 181 -10.99 -6.92 1.82
N THR A 182 -9.91 -6.19 2.15
CA THR A 182 -9.45 -5.06 1.32
C THR A 182 -9.22 -5.51 -0.12
N PRO A 183 -9.77 -4.79 -1.12
CA PRO A 183 -9.67 -5.20 -2.52
C PRO A 183 -8.25 -5.10 -3.07
N VAL A 184 -7.91 -6.04 -3.96
CA VAL A 184 -6.69 -6.02 -4.78
C VAL A 184 -7.07 -5.64 -6.20
N PHE A 185 -6.40 -4.64 -6.75
CA PHE A 185 -6.67 -4.08 -8.07
C PHE A 185 -5.55 -4.38 -9.08
N PHE A 186 -5.96 -4.70 -10.28
CA PHE A 186 -5.10 -4.73 -11.47
C PHE A 186 -5.73 -3.88 -12.56
N ARG A 187 -5.02 -2.86 -13.05
CA ARG A 187 -5.55 -1.90 -14.04
C ARG A 187 -6.92 -1.31 -13.64
N ARG A 188 -7.11 -1.01 -12.35
CA ARG A 188 -8.36 -0.49 -11.75
C ARG A 188 -9.53 -1.47 -11.69
N LEU A 189 -9.35 -2.74 -12.11
CA LEU A 189 -10.31 -3.81 -11.91
C LEU A 189 -10.02 -4.49 -10.57
N GLN A 190 -11.03 -4.77 -9.78
CA GLN A 190 -10.89 -5.60 -8.59
C GLN A 190 -10.68 -7.04 -9.04
N VAL A 191 -9.52 -7.59 -8.74
CA VAL A 191 -9.10 -8.93 -9.16
C VAL A 191 -8.82 -9.87 -8.00
N GLY A 192 -8.94 -9.37 -6.77
CA GLY A 192 -8.64 -10.16 -5.57
C GLY A 192 -8.92 -9.38 -4.30
N GLN A 193 -8.42 -9.90 -3.19
CA GLN A 193 -8.63 -9.30 -1.86
C GLN A 193 -7.58 -9.76 -0.84
N VAL A 194 -7.44 -8.99 0.23
CA VAL A 194 -6.63 -9.35 1.40
C VAL A 194 -7.34 -10.46 2.17
N VAL A 195 -6.63 -11.54 2.48
CA VAL A 195 -7.17 -12.71 3.19
C VAL A 195 -6.87 -12.64 4.69
N SER A 196 -5.63 -12.31 5.02
CA SER A 196 -5.19 -12.19 6.41
C SER A 196 -3.92 -11.36 6.49
N TYR A 197 -3.58 -10.91 7.68
CA TYR A 197 -2.30 -10.28 7.95
C TYR A 197 -1.79 -10.73 9.32
N GLU A 198 -0.49 -10.77 9.46
CA GLU A 198 0.19 -11.14 10.70
C GLU A 198 1.48 -10.32 10.88
N LEU A 199 1.81 -10.01 12.12
CA LEU A 199 3.09 -9.40 12.46
C LEU A 199 4.18 -10.47 12.43
N ASP A 200 5.32 -10.18 11.83
CA ASP A 200 6.48 -11.06 11.89
C ASP A 200 6.99 -11.19 13.33
N LYS A 201 7.58 -12.33 13.66
CA LYS A 201 8.02 -12.66 15.02
C LYS A 201 9.04 -11.69 15.60
N ASP A 202 9.78 -11.00 14.73
CA ASP A 202 10.76 -9.98 15.09
C ASP A 202 10.13 -8.60 15.33
N GLY A 203 8.82 -8.45 15.06
CA GLY A 203 8.09 -7.18 15.17
C GLY A 203 8.49 -6.12 14.14
N GLY A 204 9.42 -6.42 13.23
CA GLY A 204 9.97 -5.45 12.27
C GLY A 204 9.17 -5.32 10.97
N SER A 205 8.31 -6.28 10.66
CA SER A 205 7.52 -6.27 9.43
C SER A 205 6.18 -7.00 9.59
N LEU A 206 5.26 -6.69 8.70
CA LEU A 206 3.95 -7.33 8.57
C LEU A 206 3.92 -8.19 7.31
N ARG A 207 3.30 -9.35 7.41
CA ARG A 207 2.97 -10.21 6.28
C ARG A 207 1.48 -10.13 5.98
N ILE A 208 1.13 -9.70 4.80
CA ILE A 208 -0.24 -9.63 4.30
C ILE A 208 -0.41 -10.74 3.27
N LYS A 209 -1.36 -11.64 3.52
CA LYS A 209 -1.72 -12.69 2.58
C LYS A 209 -2.84 -12.18 1.70
N VAL A 210 -2.61 -12.13 0.39
CA VAL A 210 -3.59 -11.71 -0.60
C VAL A 210 -3.97 -12.86 -1.51
N PHE A 211 -5.19 -12.86 -1.99
CA PHE A 211 -5.68 -13.79 -3.00
C PHE A 211 -5.96 -13.03 -4.28
N VAL A 212 -5.48 -13.55 -5.40
CA VAL A 212 -5.77 -13.02 -6.73
C VAL A 212 -6.52 -14.09 -7.52
N ASN A 213 -7.73 -13.73 -7.97
CA ASN A 213 -8.62 -14.62 -8.71
C ASN A 213 -8.06 -14.98 -10.09
N ALA A 214 -8.32 -16.19 -10.55
CA ALA A 214 -8.11 -16.53 -11.95
C ALA A 214 -9.12 -15.77 -12.83
N PRO A 215 -8.77 -15.37 -14.06
CA PRO A 215 -7.48 -15.62 -14.73
C PRO A 215 -6.40 -14.56 -14.41
N TYR A 216 -6.64 -13.61 -13.52
CA TYR A 216 -5.76 -12.46 -13.27
C TYR A 216 -4.48 -12.82 -12.51
N ASP A 217 -4.48 -13.95 -11.79
CA ASP A 217 -3.33 -14.48 -11.06
C ASP A 217 -2.12 -14.79 -11.97
N GLN A 218 -2.36 -15.08 -13.26
CA GLN A 218 -1.31 -15.28 -14.26
C GLN A 218 -0.52 -14.00 -14.58
N PHE A 219 -1.09 -12.82 -14.33
CA PHE A 219 -0.40 -11.54 -14.56
C PHE A 219 0.55 -11.15 -13.42
N VAL A 220 0.54 -11.90 -12.33
CA VAL A 220 1.52 -11.74 -11.26
C VAL A 220 2.77 -12.53 -11.61
N THR A 221 3.87 -11.83 -11.92
CA THR A 221 5.18 -12.40 -12.25
C THR A 221 6.21 -12.01 -11.18
N GLN A 222 7.46 -12.43 -11.31
CA GLN A 222 8.51 -12.04 -10.36
C GLN A 222 8.79 -10.53 -10.33
N ASP A 223 8.56 -9.83 -11.45
CA ASP A 223 8.76 -8.38 -11.58
C ASP A 223 7.51 -7.56 -11.21
N THR A 224 6.47 -8.22 -10.72
CA THR A 224 5.25 -7.52 -10.27
C THR A 224 5.56 -6.64 -9.06
N ARG A 225 5.07 -5.41 -9.10
CA ARG A 225 5.15 -4.44 -8.03
C ARG A 225 3.78 -4.25 -7.41
N PHE A 226 3.71 -4.38 -6.10
CA PHE A 226 2.50 -4.14 -5.31
C PHE A 226 2.65 -2.85 -4.53
N TRP A 227 1.61 -2.03 -4.48
CA TRP A 227 1.61 -0.80 -3.68
C TRP A 227 0.27 -0.59 -2.99
N ASN A 228 0.32 0.16 -1.89
CA ASN A 228 -0.87 0.62 -1.20
C ASN A 228 -1.58 1.65 -2.08
N ALA A 229 -2.81 1.34 -2.47
CA ALA A 229 -3.65 2.16 -3.33
C ALA A 229 -4.79 2.82 -2.55
N SER A 230 -4.64 2.92 -1.22
CA SER A 230 -5.61 3.53 -0.32
C SER A 230 -5.53 5.04 -0.38
N GLY A 231 -6.68 5.71 -0.44
CA GLY A 231 -6.75 7.16 -0.38
C GLY A 231 -6.36 7.88 -1.67
N ILE A 232 -5.96 9.13 -1.50
CA ILE A 232 -5.46 10.00 -2.57
C ILE A 232 -3.96 10.11 -2.40
N ASP A 233 -3.19 9.65 -3.38
CA ASP A 233 -1.74 9.85 -3.40
C ASP A 233 -1.46 11.27 -3.92
N VAL A 234 -1.06 12.14 -3.01
CA VAL A 234 -0.64 13.50 -3.32
C VAL A 234 0.85 13.57 -3.16
N SER A 235 1.58 13.57 -4.25
CA SER A 235 3.02 13.75 -4.26
C SER A 235 3.39 15.14 -4.78
N LEU A 236 4.15 15.85 -3.95
CA LEU A 236 4.71 17.16 -4.28
C LEU A 236 6.21 16.98 -4.48
N SER A 237 6.62 17.04 -5.73
CA SER A 237 8.02 16.86 -6.13
C SER A 237 8.56 18.11 -6.81
N ALA A 238 9.85 18.10 -7.13
CA ALA A 238 10.45 19.13 -7.97
C ALA A 238 9.77 19.27 -9.34
N SER A 239 9.14 18.19 -9.84
CA SER A 239 8.38 18.19 -11.11
C SER A 239 6.95 18.73 -10.99
N GLY A 240 6.48 19.06 -9.77
CA GLY A 240 5.14 19.61 -9.55
C GLY A 240 4.27 18.80 -8.61
N LEU A 241 3.00 19.17 -8.54
CA LEU A 241 1.95 18.46 -7.79
C LEU A 241 1.38 17.34 -8.66
N SER A 242 1.52 16.11 -8.19
CA SER A 242 0.84 14.96 -8.79
C SER A 242 -0.21 14.44 -7.83
N VAL A 243 -1.45 14.34 -8.31
CA VAL A 243 -2.56 13.76 -7.56
C VAL A 243 -3.00 12.50 -8.29
N GLN A 244 -2.86 11.37 -7.63
CA GLN A 244 -3.25 10.07 -8.18
C GLN A 244 -4.24 9.38 -7.26
N THR A 245 -5.30 8.82 -7.84
CA THR A 245 -6.23 7.94 -7.16
C THR A 245 -6.59 6.77 -8.06
N GLN A 246 -6.69 5.59 -7.50
CA GLN A 246 -7.04 4.39 -8.25
C GLN A 246 -8.55 4.33 -8.51
N SER A 247 -9.35 4.63 -7.50
CA SER A 247 -10.81 4.55 -7.57
C SER A 247 -11.42 5.30 -6.38
N VAL A 248 -12.65 5.80 -6.51
CA VAL A 248 -13.41 6.37 -5.39
C VAL A 248 -13.61 5.34 -4.29
N LEU A 249 -13.78 4.07 -4.64
CA LEU A 249 -13.92 2.97 -3.69
C LEU A 249 -12.65 2.77 -2.86
N SER A 250 -11.46 2.86 -3.49
CA SER A 250 -10.18 2.73 -2.79
C SER A 250 -9.88 3.87 -1.81
N ILE A 251 -10.51 5.05 -2.00
CA ILE A 251 -10.42 6.15 -1.05
C ILE A 251 -11.14 5.81 0.26
N LEU A 252 -12.29 5.13 0.17
CA LEU A 252 -13.13 4.82 1.33
C LEU A 252 -12.72 3.53 2.05
N ILE A 253 -12.39 2.48 1.30
CA ILE A 253 -12.18 1.12 1.83
C ILE A 253 -10.70 0.76 1.91
N GLY A 254 -9.85 1.54 1.28
CA GLY A 254 -8.46 1.16 1.05
C GLY A 254 -8.31 0.26 -0.19
N GLY A 255 -7.10 -0.12 -0.50
CA GLY A 255 -6.82 -1.01 -1.61
C GLY A 255 -5.35 -1.34 -1.75
N ILE A 256 -5.08 -2.46 -2.38
CA ILE A 256 -3.77 -2.83 -2.88
C ILE A 256 -3.86 -2.84 -4.40
N ALA A 257 -2.90 -2.25 -5.09
CA ALA A 257 -2.83 -2.38 -6.54
C ALA A 257 -1.52 -3.04 -6.94
N PHE A 258 -1.54 -3.70 -8.09
CA PHE A 258 -0.31 -4.22 -8.67
C PHE A 258 -0.23 -3.96 -10.18
N GLU A 259 0.98 -3.92 -10.65
CA GLU A 259 1.31 -3.82 -12.07
C GLU A 259 2.61 -4.58 -12.32
N THR A 260 2.67 -5.26 -13.44
CA THR A 260 3.86 -5.98 -13.85
C THR A 260 4.63 -5.14 -14.85
N ALA A 261 5.91 -4.92 -14.59
CA ALA A 261 6.79 -4.24 -15.53
C ALA A 261 6.82 -5.04 -16.86
N VAL A 262 6.80 -4.30 -17.97
CA VAL A 262 6.97 -4.94 -19.27
C VAL A 262 8.41 -5.39 -19.38
N SER A 263 8.64 -6.69 -19.27
CA SER A 263 9.95 -7.32 -19.45
C SER A 263 10.01 -8.06 -20.78
N ASP A 264 11.15 -7.99 -21.41
CA ASP A 264 11.46 -8.79 -22.60
C ASP A 264 12.68 -9.68 -22.28
N PRO A 265 12.54 -11.02 -22.20
CA PRO A 265 11.33 -11.83 -22.46
C PRO A 265 10.26 -11.76 -21.36
N VAL A 266 9.01 -12.08 -21.71
CA VAL A 266 7.89 -12.15 -20.76
C VAL A 266 8.17 -13.22 -19.70
N LEU A 267 8.19 -12.81 -18.43
CA LEU A 267 8.43 -13.72 -17.32
C LEU A 267 7.22 -14.62 -17.05
N PRO A 268 7.47 -15.87 -16.60
CA PRO A 268 6.40 -16.76 -16.19
C PRO A 268 5.66 -16.22 -14.96
N ALA A 269 4.41 -16.67 -14.81
CA ALA A 269 3.61 -16.35 -13.64
C ALA A 269 4.31 -16.83 -12.35
N ALA A 270 4.24 -16.00 -11.30
CA ALA A 270 4.84 -16.30 -10.01
C ALA A 270 4.21 -17.55 -9.37
N ALA A 271 5.00 -18.30 -8.64
CA ALA A 271 4.51 -19.46 -7.89
C ALA A 271 3.53 -19.03 -6.78
N PRO A 272 2.58 -19.89 -6.40
CA PRO A 272 1.74 -19.62 -5.25
C PRO A 272 2.56 -19.35 -3.99
N ASN A 273 2.10 -18.42 -3.15
CA ASN A 273 2.78 -17.95 -1.93
C ASN A 273 4.13 -17.26 -2.16
N SER A 274 4.44 -16.85 -3.38
CA SER A 274 5.58 -15.96 -3.63
C SER A 274 5.49 -14.69 -2.79
N VAL A 275 6.65 -14.20 -2.34
CA VAL A 275 6.76 -13.04 -1.45
C VAL A 275 7.13 -11.81 -2.26
N PHE A 276 6.39 -10.73 -2.07
CA PHE A 276 6.61 -9.43 -2.69
C PHE A 276 6.70 -8.34 -1.63
N THR A 277 7.29 -7.21 -1.98
CA THR A 277 7.26 -6.00 -1.16
C THR A 277 5.99 -5.21 -1.48
N LEU A 278 5.28 -4.75 -0.44
CA LEU A 278 4.21 -3.78 -0.58
C LEU A 278 4.78 -2.38 -0.36
N PHE A 279 4.81 -1.59 -1.40
CA PHE A 279 5.27 -0.20 -1.38
C PHE A 279 4.15 0.74 -0.90
N ASN A 280 4.53 1.91 -0.37
CA ASN A 280 3.55 2.87 0.14
C ASN A 280 2.70 3.51 -0.98
N ASN A 281 3.26 3.67 -2.17
CA ASN A 281 2.56 4.21 -3.32
C ASN A 281 3.16 3.70 -4.65
N ARG A 282 2.49 4.00 -5.76
CA ARG A 282 2.92 3.59 -7.10
C ARG A 282 4.27 4.20 -7.49
N THR A 283 4.52 5.46 -7.13
CA THR A 283 5.77 6.16 -7.47
C THR A 283 6.96 5.46 -6.83
N GLU A 284 6.84 5.07 -5.56
CA GLU A 284 7.87 4.29 -4.85
C GLU A 284 8.05 2.91 -5.46
N ALA A 285 6.96 2.21 -5.78
CA ALA A 285 6.99 0.87 -6.36
C ALA A 285 7.75 0.83 -7.69
N PHE A 286 7.64 1.87 -8.51
CA PHE A 286 8.30 1.97 -9.82
C PHE A 286 9.55 2.83 -9.83
N LYS A 287 9.99 3.32 -8.68
CA LYS A 287 11.31 3.94 -8.56
C LYS A 287 12.35 2.88 -8.91
N LEU A 288 13.08 3.11 -10.01
CA LEU A 288 14.13 2.21 -10.43
C LEU A 288 15.19 2.12 -9.33
N PRO A 289 15.45 0.96 -8.74
CA PRO A 289 16.54 0.83 -7.79
C PRO A 289 17.84 1.17 -8.52
N ALA A 290 18.68 1.96 -7.88
CA ALA A 290 20.02 2.19 -8.39
C ALA A 290 20.76 0.86 -8.40
N ARG A 291 21.22 0.41 -9.58
CA ARG A 291 21.92 -0.87 -9.72
C ARG A 291 23.32 -0.83 -9.10
N ASN A 292 23.99 0.30 -9.24
CA ASN A 292 25.34 0.51 -8.71
C ASN A 292 25.51 1.96 -8.22
N PRO A 293 24.82 2.35 -7.12
CA PRO A 293 24.88 3.72 -6.62
C PRO A 293 26.26 4.03 -6.09
N GLN A 294 26.87 5.08 -6.63
CA GLN A 294 28.12 5.62 -6.11
C GLN A 294 27.80 6.82 -5.21
N THR A 295 28.44 6.87 -4.05
CA THR A 295 28.23 7.94 -3.08
C THR A 295 29.21 9.06 -3.32
N TYR A 296 28.70 10.29 -3.43
CA TYR A 296 29.47 11.50 -3.55
C TYR A 296 28.99 12.54 -2.54
N VAL A 297 29.86 13.52 -2.26
CA VAL A 297 29.53 14.68 -1.41
C VAL A 297 29.62 15.95 -2.24
N LEU A 298 28.64 16.83 -2.05
CA LEU A 298 28.57 18.17 -2.63
C LEU A 298 28.59 19.18 -1.49
N ILE A 299 29.50 20.14 -1.52
CA ILE A 299 29.57 21.18 -0.48
C ILE A 299 28.95 22.46 -1.00
N PHE A 300 27.80 22.83 -0.42
CA PHE A 300 27.15 24.11 -0.74
C PHE A 300 27.42 25.13 0.36
N LYS A 301 27.81 26.37 -0.03
CA LYS A 301 27.97 27.48 0.90
C LYS A 301 26.73 28.35 1.04
N GLN A 302 25.74 28.10 0.20
CA GLN A 302 24.46 28.79 0.17
C GLN A 302 23.39 28.05 0.98
N SER A 303 22.23 28.69 1.13
CA SER A 303 21.08 28.04 1.77
C SER A 303 20.63 26.80 1.00
N VAL A 304 20.49 25.71 1.71
CA VAL A 304 19.94 24.44 1.22
C VAL A 304 18.46 24.26 1.61
N ARG A 305 17.80 25.33 2.03
CA ARG A 305 16.40 25.29 2.42
C ARG A 305 15.52 24.85 1.25
N GLY A 306 14.77 23.79 1.43
CA GLY A 306 13.95 23.16 0.39
C GLY A 306 14.62 21.96 -0.28
N LEU A 307 15.89 21.66 0.03
CA LEU A 307 16.53 20.41 -0.34
C LEU A 307 16.26 19.37 0.76
N ALA A 308 15.74 18.21 0.39
CA ALA A 308 15.43 17.12 1.33
C ALA A 308 16.06 15.80 0.85
N PRO A 309 16.28 14.83 1.74
CA PRO A 309 16.56 13.46 1.33
C PRO A 309 15.50 12.95 0.34
N GLY A 310 15.92 12.22 -0.69
CA GLY A 310 15.07 11.78 -1.79
C GLY A 310 14.89 12.81 -2.92
N ALA A 311 15.39 14.05 -2.77
CA ALA A 311 15.38 15.03 -3.86
C ALA A 311 16.16 14.47 -5.06
N PRO A 312 15.69 14.68 -6.32
CA PRO A 312 16.36 14.15 -7.49
C PRO A 312 17.71 14.84 -7.72
N VAL A 313 18.65 14.06 -8.22
CA VAL A 313 19.90 14.53 -8.80
C VAL A 313 19.83 14.31 -10.30
N GLU A 314 19.94 15.39 -11.07
CA GLU A 314 19.76 15.37 -12.51
C GLU A 314 21.06 15.76 -13.23
N PHE A 315 21.29 15.16 -14.38
CA PHE A 315 22.30 15.63 -15.34
C PHE A 315 21.59 16.12 -16.59
N ARG A 316 21.58 17.43 -16.80
CA ARG A 316 20.89 18.09 -17.92
C ARG A 316 19.41 17.67 -18.06
N GLY A 317 18.70 17.55 -16.95
CA GLY A 317 17.28 17.16 -16.91
C GLY A 317 17.02 15.64 -16.92
N ILE A 318 18.07 14.82 -16.97
CA ILE A 318 17.92 13.35 -16.85
C ILE A 318 18.18 12.97 -15.39
N PRO A 319 17.25 12.29 -14.71
CA PRO A 319 17.45 11.87 -13.33
C PRO A 319 18.52 10.76 -13.24
N VAL A 320 19.64 11.07 -12.60
CA VAL A 320 20.81 10.18 -12.46
C VAL A 320 21.03 9.71 -11.04
N GLY A 321 20.29 10.25 -10.07
CA GLY A 321 20.50 9.91 -8.67
C GLY A 321 19.50 10.56 -7.74
N GLU A 322 19.86 10.55 -6.45
CA GLU A 322 19.06 11.18 -5.40
C GLU A 322 19.94 11.67 -4.26
N VAL A 323 19.42 12.65 -3.52
CA VAL A 323 20.02 13.15 -2.28
C VAL A 323 19.77 12.13 -1.17
N VAL A 324 20.83 11.76 -0.44
CA VAL A 324 20.77 10.82 0.69
C VAL A 324 20.63 11.56 2.01
N SER A 325 21.51 12.54 2.26
CA SER A 325 21.49 13.37 3.47
C SER A 325 21.90 14.81 3.17
N VAL A 326 21.43 15.71 4.03
CA VAL A 326 21.80 17.12 4.03
C VAL A 326 22.29 17.44 5.44
N ASP A 327 23.56 17.74 5.56
CA ASP A 327 24.22 17.97 6.83
C ASP A 327 24.66 19.42 6.96
N ALA A 328 25.05 19.85 8.17
CA ALA A 328 25.58 21.17 8.44
C ALA A 328 27.03 21.05 8.91
N ARG A 329 27.93 21.88 8.35
CA ARG A 329 29.34 21.93 8.71
C ARG A 329 29.74 23.35 8.98
N VAL A 330 30.45 23.56 10.08
CA VAL A 330 31.10 24.84 10.41
C VAL A 330 32.61 24.62 10.43
N ASP A 331 33.34 25.40 9.67
CA ASP A 331 34.80 25.42 9.75
C ASP A 331 35.25 26.12 11.04
N ALA A 332 35.98 25.41 11.90
CA ALA A 332 36.39 25.91 13.21
C ALA A 332 37.40 27.05 13.14
N LYS A 333 38.05 27.26 11.98
CA LYS A 333 39.06 28.31 11.79
C LYS A 333 38.47 29.58 11.18
N THR A 334 37.60 29.39 10.17
CA THR A 334 37.03 30.52 9.41
C THR A 334 35.64 30.90 9.89
N PHE A 335 34.99 30.04 10.72
CA PHE A 335 33.60 30.13 11.11
C PHE A 335 32.63 30.16 9.91
N GLU A 336 33.12 29.73 8.73
CA GLU A 336 32.25 29.59 7.57
C GLU A 336 31.30 28.42 7.72
N PHE A 337 30.03 28.69 7.42
CA PHE A 337 28.97 27.66 7.37
C PHE A 337 28.92 27.07 5.97
N SER A 338 28.85 25.76 5.89
CA SER A 338 28.63 25.02 4.65
C SER A 338 27.66 23.84 4.88
N ALA A 339 27.00 23.41 3.83
CA ALA A 339 26.11 22.29 3.85
C ALA A 339 26.68 21.15 2.97
N PRO A 340 27.30 20.13 3.58
CA PRO A 340 27.63 18.91 2.87
C PRO A 340 26.33 18.17 2.52
N VAL A 341 26.15 17.84 1.26
CA VAL A 341 25.02 17.08 0.73
C VAL A 341 25.56 15.77 0.20
N THR A 342 25.17 14.66 0.81
CA THR A 342 25.50 13.33 0.33
C THR A 342 24.50 12.91 -0.74
N ILE A 343 25.00 12.46 -1.87
CA ILE A 343 24.20 12.02 -3.01
C ILE A 343 24.58 10.61 -3.44
N HIS A 344 23.60 9.88 -3.96
CA HIS A 344 23.83 8.66 -4.74
C HIS A 344 23.70 9.00 -6.22
N LEU A 345 24.70 8.64 -7.02
CA LEU A 345 24.67 8.73 -8.47
C LEU A 345 24.72 7.32 -9.07
N ASP A 346 23.90 7.08 -10.05
CA ASP A 346 23.88 5.87 -10.87
C ASP A 346 24.06 6.24 -12.34
N ALA A 347 25.30 6.13 -12.81
CA ALA A 347 25.67 6.49 -14.17
C ALA A 347 24.95 5.61 -15.23
N GLU A 348 24.50 4.39 -14.87
CA GLU A 348 23.78 3.51 -15.79
C GLU A 348 22.42 4.11 -16.19
N ARG A 349 21.83 4.98 -15.35
CA ARG A 349 20.58 5.68 -15.67
C ARG A 349 20.71 6.66 -16.84
N LEU A 350 21.91 7.12 -17.14
CA LEU A 350 22.16 7.94 -18.33
C LEU A 350 22.03 7.14 -19.64
N GLY A 351 21.94 5.80 -19.56
CA GLY A 351 21.93 4.95 -20.75
C GLY A 351 23.21 5.11 -21.61
N VAL A 352 24.26 5.69 -21.05
CA VAL A 352 25.53 5.86 -21.75
C VAL A 352 26.14 4.48 -21.93
N LYS A 353 25.99 3.94 -23.13
CA LYS A 353 26.82 2.82 -23.54
C LYS A 353 28.20 3.39 -23.82
N ILE A 354 29.18 3.03 -23.00
CA ILE A 354 30.57 3.33 -23.33
C ILE A 354 30.91 2.52 -24.55
N VAL A 355 30.96 3.19 -25.72
CA VAL A 355 31.28 2.59 -27.01
C VAL A 355 32.80 2.44 -27.06
N ASP A 356 33.28 1.35 -27.64
CA ASP A 356 34.72 1.06 -27.83
C ASP A 356 35.51 0.72 -26.56
N LEU A 357 34.90 0.04 -25.59
CA LEU A 357 35.65 -0.50 -24.45
C LEU A 357 36.51 -1.68 -24.92
N ALA A 358 37.80 -1.58 -24.70
CA ALA A 358 38.69 -2.71 -24.94
C ALA A 358 38.35 -3.88 -24.01
N PRO A 359 38.37 -5.15 -24.48
CA PRO A 359 38.11 -6.31 -23.62
C PRO A 359 39.11 -6.32 -22.46
N GLY A 360 38.59 -6.28 -21.21
CA GLY A 360 39.42 -6.29 -19.99
C GLY A 360 39.78 -4.89 -19.45
N ALA A 361 39.17 -3.82 -19.94
CA ALA A 361 39.39 -2.47 -19.43
C ALA A 361 38.88 -2.34 -17.97
N ASP A 362 39.69 -1.74 -17.10
CA ASP A 362 39.30 -1.45 -15.73
C ASP A 362 38.26 -0.33 -15.69
N LEU A 363 37.03 -0.71 -15.32
CA LEU A 363 35.88 0.20 -15.23
C LEU A 363 36.11 1.32 -14.20
N GLU A 364 36.90 1.10 -13.15
CA GLU A 364 37.21 2.15 -12.18
C GLU A 364 38.10 3.22 -12.80
N THR A 365 39.16 2.81 -13.49
CA THR A 365 40.05 3.74 -14.19
C THR A 365 39.32 4.59 -15.23
N ILE A 366 38.43 3.94 -16.01
CA ILE A 366 37.63 4.67 -17.01
C ILE A 366 36.68 5.66 -16.34
N ARG A 367 36.05 5.29 -15.24
CA ARG A 367 35.18 6.20 -14.47
C ARG A 367 35.95 7.40 -13.94
N HIS A 368 37.13 7.19 -13.40
CA HIS A 368 38.02 8.27 -12.94
C HIS A 368 38.35 9.23 -14.07
N GLN A 369 38.81 8.73 -15.21
CA GLN A 369 39.15 9.54 -16.39
C GLN A 369 37.95 10.31 -16.93
N LEU A 370 36.76 9.67 -16.93
CA LEU A 370 35.52 10.28 -17.38
C LEU A 370 35.11 11.45 -16.45
N LEU A 371 35.16 11.25 -15.14
CA LEU A 371 34.81 12.28 -14.16
C LEU A 371 35.79 13.44 -14.22
N ASP A 372 37.10 13.17 -14.26
CA ASP A 372 38.12 14.22 -14.42
C ASP A 372 37.90 15.02 -15.70
N THR A 373 37.61 14.35 -16.82
CA THR A 373 37.35 15.01 -18.11
C THR A 373 36.09 15.87 -18.04
N LEU A 374 35.00 15.37 -17.43
CA LEU A 374 33.75 16.11 -17.28
C LEU A 374 33.94 17.37 -16.42
N ILE A 375 34.67 17.24 -15.31
CA ILE A 375 34.94 18.34 -14.40
C ILE A 375 35.89 19.38 -15.06
N ALA A 376 36.89 18.92 -15.78
CA ALA A 376 37.78 19.82 -16.56
C ALA A 376 36.99 20.57 -17.64
N ARG A 377 35.95 19.98 -18.23
CA ARG A 377 35.04 20.63 -19.17
C ARG A 377 33.98 21.53 -18.51
N GLY A 378 34.03 21.70 -17.20
CA GLY A 378 33.15 22.61 -16.47
C GLY A 378 31.88 21.98 -15.91
N VAL A 379 31.79 20.65 -15.80
CA VAL A 379 30.64 20.04 -15.09
C VAL A 379 30.67 20.41 -13.61
N ARG A 380 29.60 21.01 -13.13
CA ARG A 380 29.42 21.42 -11.72
C ARG A 380 28.02 21.04 -11.25
N ALA A 381 27.91 20.80 -9.95
CA ALA A 381 26.63 20.65 -9.29
C ALA A 381 26.09 22.02 -8.84
N GLN A 382 24.82 22.25 -9.10
CA GLN A 382 24.13 23.48 -8.72
C GLN A 382 22.80 23.15 -8.08
N LEU A 383 22.39 23.90 -7.04
CA LEU A 383 21.03 23.83 -6.53
C LEU A 383 20.09 24.61 -7.46
N ARG A 384 19.03 23.95 -7.91
CA ARG A 384 17.98 24.57 -8.73
C ARG A 384 16.62 24.38 -8.07
N THR A 385 15.75 25.37 -8.27
CA THR A 385 14.37 25.30 -7.81
C THR A 385 13.59 24.43 -8.79
N GLY A 386 13.10 23.29 -8.29
CA GLY A 386 12.24 22.41 -9.08
C GLY A 386 10.78 22.86 -9.04
N ASN A 387 10.36 23.45 -7.91
CA ASN A 387 9.00 23.93 -7.74
C ASN A 387 8.98 25.28 -7.04
N LEU A 388 8.57 26.31 -7.76
CA LEU A 388 8.51 27.69 -7.26
C LEU A 388 7.48 27.88 -6.13
N LEU A 389 6.40 27.11 -6.13
CA LEU A 389 5.34 27.23 -5.13
C LEU A 389 5.80 26.71 -3.77
N THR A 390 6.50 25.58 -3.74
CA THR A 390 6.97 24.94 -2.50
C THR A 390 8.38 25.37 -2.12
N GLY A 391 9.12 25.93 -3.07
CA GLY A 391 10.54 26.18 -2.92
C GLY A 391 11.39 24.91 -2.87
N ALA A 392 10.85 23.77 -3.32
CA ALA A 392 11.59 22.51 -3.37
C ALA A 392 12.80 22.65 -4.29
N LEU A 393 13.97 22.28 -3.75
CA LEU A 393 15.24 22.28 -4.47
C LEU A 393 15.59 20.86 -4.94
N PHE A 394 16.36 20.81 -6.00
CA PHE A 394 17.02 19.61 -6.49
C PHE A 394 18.46 19.90 -6.89
N VAL A 395 19.27 18.88 -7.05
CA VAL A 395 20.65 19.00 -7.51
C VAL A 395 20.70 18.81 -9.03
N ALA A 396 21.23 19.79 -9.74
CA ALA A 396 21.44 19.72 -11.18
C ALA A 396 22.94 19.73 -11.51
N PHE A 397 23.40 18.74 -12.24
CA PHE A 397 24.70 18.76 -12.90
C PHE A 397 24.54 19.35 -14.30
N ASP A 398 25.35 20.34 -14.61
CA ASP A 398 25.37 20.99 -15.93
C ASP A 398 26.78 21.44 -16.30
N PHE A 399 26.99 21.81 -17.57
CA PHE A 399 28.24 22.35 -18.03
C PHE A 399 28.28 23.87 -17.82
N PHE A 400 29.30 24.33 -17.15
CA PHE A 400 29.62 25.74 -16.90
C PHE A 400 31.01 26.03 -17.46
N PRO A 401 31.14 26.43 -18.76
CA PRO A 401 32.44 26.66 -19.39
C PRO A 401 33.29 27.69 -18.68
N ASP A 402 32.62 28.69 -18.06
CA ASP A 402 33.28 29.80 -17.35
C ASP A 402 33.52 29.49 -15.85
N ALA A 403 33.24 28.25 -15.41
CA ALA A 403 33.47 27.87 -14.03
C ALA A 403 34.97 27.87 -13.70
N PRO A 404 35.35 28.25 -12.47
CA PRO A 404 36.73 28.13 -12.02
C PRO A 404 37.24 26.70 -12.20
N PRO A 405 38.54 26.53 -12.58
CA PRO A 405 39.15 25.20 -12.65
C PRO A 405 38.94 24.43 -11.32
N ALA A 406 38.56 23.17 -11.39
CA ALA A 406 38.41 22.30 -10.23
C ALA A 406 38.96 20.92 -10.55
N THR A 407 39.47 20.25 -9.52
CA THR A 407 40.01 18.89 -9.60
C THR A 407 39.34 18.04 -8.52
N ILE A 408 39.23 16.73 -8.74
CA ILE A 408 38.75 15.79 -7.73
C ILE A 408 39.94 15.33 -6.89
N ASP A 409 39.74 15.30 -5.57
CA ASP A 409 40.66 14.62 -4.66
C ASP A 409 40.25 13.17 -4.51
N TRP A 410 40.94 12.27 -5.20
CA TRP A 410 40.69 10.84 -5.20
C TRP A 410 41.13 10.14 -3.90
N SER A 411 41.87 10.84 -3.01
CA SER A 411 42.36 10.26 -1.74
C SER A 411 41.27 10.16 -0.67
N HIS A 412 40.21 10.96 -0.78
CA HIS A 412 39.11 10.98 0.19
C HIS A 412 37.91 10.18 -0.29
N LYS A 413 37.27 9.46 0.64
CA LYS A 413 36.00 8.76 0.40
C LYS A 413 35.00 9.15 1.49
N PRO A 414 33.76 9.51 1.11
CA PRO A 414 33.22 9.67 -0.24
C PRO A 414 33.84 10.86 -0.98
N LEU A 415 33.90 10.74 -2.33
CA LEU A 415 34.49 11.75 -3.21
C LEU A 415 33.69 13.04 -3.20
N GLU A 416 34.37 14.18 -3.13
CA GLU A 416 33.77 15.51 -3.24
C GLU A 416 33.72 15.95 -4.70
N LEU A 417 32.52 16.33 -5.19
CA LEU A 417 32.35 16.89 -6.52
C LEU A 417 32.16 18.43 -6.44
N PRO A 418 32.70 19.17 -7.40
CA PRO A 418 32.67 20.63 -7.37
C PRO A 418 31.25 21.17 -7.59
N THR A 419 30.92 22.22 -6.83
CA THR A 419 29.62 22.91 -6.85
C THR A 419 29.75 24.33 -7.43
N MET A 420 28.59 24.85 -7.86
CA MET A 420 28.41 26.26 -8.25
C MET A 420 27.30 26.90 -7.42
N PRO A 421 27.34 28.20 -7.18
CA PRO A 421 26.25 28.94 -6.58
C PRO A 421 24.92 28.74 -7.36
N GLY A 422 23.80 28.81 -6.67
CA GLY A 422 22.49 28.76 -7.28
C GLY A 422 22.23 29.93 -8.22
N GLN A 423 21.21 29.79 -9.07
CA GLN A 423 20.87 30.86 -10.02
C GLN A 423 20.46 32.15 -9.30
N LEU A 424 19.75 32.04 -8.19
CA LEU A 424 19.29 33.19 -7.41
C LEU A 424 20.46 33.96 -6.79
N GLU A 425 21.40 33.25 -6.18
CA GLU A 425 22.61 33.79 -5.58
C GLU A 425 23.53 34.39 -6.65
N ALA A 426 23.62 33.80 -7.83
CA ALA A 426 24.37 34.32 -8.95
C ALA A 426 23.79 35.65 -9.46
N ILE A 427 22.48 35.78 -9.50
CA ILE A 427 21.79 37.04 -9.83
C ILE A 427 22.04 38.09 -8.73
N GLU A 428 21.88 37.71 -7.46
CA GLU A 428 22.15 38.61 -6.33
C GLU A 428 23.60 39.11 -6.33
N ALA A 429 24.56 38.21 -6.52
CA ALA A 429 25.98 38.59 -6.64
C ALA A 429 26.23 39.51 -7.86
N SER A 430 25.54 39.24 -8.98
CA SER A 430 25.64 40.09 -10.18
C SER A 430 25.06 41.48 -9.95
N VAL A 431 23.91 41.58 -9.27
CA VAL A 431 23.30 42.86 -8.90
C VAL A 431 24.21 43.63 -7.95
N VAL A 432 24.75 42.97 -6.92
CA VAL A 432 25.71 43.60 -5.99
C VAL A 432 26.98 44.11 -6.73
N ASN A 433 27.50 43.32 -7.68
CA ASN A 433 28.63 43.72 -8.49
C ASN A 433 28.31 44.88 -9.43
N ILE A 434 27.11 44.93 -10.01
CA ILE A 434 26.64 46.07 -10.82
C ILE A 434 26.54 47.31 -9.93
N ILE A 435 25.99 47.21 -8.74
CA ILE A 435 25.89 48.34 -7.79
C ILE A 435 27.29 48.82 -7.41
N LYS A 436 28.23 47.93 -7.09
CA LYS A 436 29.63 48.30 -6.79
C LYS A 436 30.34 48.98 -7.97
N LYS A 437 30.05 48.54 -9.20
CA LYS A 437 30.63 49.19 -10.41
C LYS A 437 30.00 50.55 -10.68
N LEU A 438 28.69 50.74 -10.38
CA LEU A 438 28.01 52.01 -10.50
C LEU A 438 28.48 53.03 -9.46
N ASP A 439 28.82 52.58 -8.24
CA ASP A 439 29.38 53.43 -7.18
C ASP A 439 30.77 54.00 -7.56
N GLN A 440 31.49 53.38 -8.50
CA GLN A 440 32.77 53.83 -9.03
C GLN A 440 32.64 54.78 -10.22
N VAL A 441 31.45 55.02 -10.74
CA VAL A 441 31.22 55.98 -11.83
C VAL A 441 30.85 57.33 -11.24
N PRO A 442 31.65 58.41 -11.45
CA PRO A 442 31.45 59.74 -10.84
C PRO A 442 30.34 60.52 -11.55
N ILE A 443 29.10 60.08 -11.36
CA ILE A 443 27.95 60.73 -12.00
C ILE A 443 27.03 61.28 -10.91
N LYS A 444 27.23 62.54 -10.54
CA LYS A 444 26.46 63.29 -9.55
C LYS A 444 25.00 63.60 -9.94
N GLY A 445 24.49 63.05 -11.00
CA GLY A 445 23.12 63.31 -11.46
C GLY A 445 22.24 62.06 -11.66
N ILE A 446 22.83 60.86 -11.65
CA ILE A 446 22.08 59.60 -11.92
C ILE A 446 21.67 58.91 -10.62
N GLY A 447 22.21 59.35 -9.46
CA GLY A 447 22.03 58.68 -8.16
C GLY A 447 20.57 58.58 -7.69
N ASP A 448 19.81 59.65 -7.86
CA ASP A 448 18.43 59.70 -7.32
C ASP A 448 17.42 58.80 -8.09
N ASP A 449 17.56 58.72 -9.41
CA ASP A 449 16.68 57.92 -10.22
C ASP A 449 17.06 56.43 -10.19
N LEU A 450 18.36 56.13 -10.07
CA LEU A 450 18.81 54.75 -9.85
C LEU A 450 18.46 54.26 -8.44
N GLN A 451 18.53 55.12 -7.43
CA GLN A 451 18.12 54.81 -6.07
C GLN A 451 16.63 54.50 -6.00
N LYS A 452 15.81 55.25 -6.75
CA LYS A 452 14.37 54.96 -6.89
C LYS A 452 14.13 53.61 -7.58
N ALA A 453 14.85 53.31 -8.65
CA ALA A 453 14.76 52.03 -9.37
C ALA A 453 15.21 50.83 -8.50
N ILE A 454 16.30 51.01 -7.73
CA ILE A 454 16.79 49.97 -6.79
C ILE A 454 15.81 49.78 -5.63
N VAL A 455 15.23 50.84 -5.10
CA VAL A 455 14.18 50.74 -4.06
C VAL A 455 12.94 50.01 -4.58
N GLU A 456 12.53 50.29 -5.83
CA GLU A 456 11.37 49.62 -6.45
C GLU A 456 11.67 48.17 -6.80
N LEU A 457 12.90 47.83 -7.25
CA LEU A 457 13.37 46.48 -7.46
C LEU A 457 13.40 45.69 -6.14
N ASN A 458 13.93 46.29 -5.07
CA ASN A 458 13.97 45.69 -3.74
C ASN A 458 12.57 45.51 -3.17
N ARG A 459 11.65 46.44 -3.41
CA ARG A 459 10.23 46.32 -3.05
C ARG A 459 9.55 45.17 -3.79
N THR A 460 9.86 45.02 -5.08
CA THR A 460 9.34 43.93 -5.91
C THR A 460 9.88 42.57 -5.44
N LEU A 461 11.15 42.48 -5.10
CA LEU A 461 11.79 41.28 -4.55
C LEU A 461 11.26 40.92 -3.16
N VAL A 462 11.04 41.92 -2.29
CA VAL A 462 10.42 41.73 -0.97
C VAL A 462 8.96 41.29 -1.11
N SER A 463 8.22 41.85 -2.05
CA SER A 463 6.84 41.46 -2.34
C SER A 463 6.77 40.03 -2.90
N ALA A 464 7.70 39.65 -3.77
CA ALA A 464 7.83 38.28 -4.29
C ALA A 464 8.19 37.29 -3.17
N ARG A 465 9.11 37.65 -2.27
CA ARG A 465 9.43 36.84 -1.07
C ARG A 465 8.23 36.74 -0.13
N GLY A 466 7.54 37.84 0.14
CA GLY A 466 6.33 37.84 0.97
C GLY A 466 5.19 36.97 0.37
N ALA A 467 5.02 36.99 -0.94
CA ALA A 467 4.06 36.11 -1.63
C ALA A 467 4.44 34.63 -1.52
N ILE A 468 5.75 34.31 -1.61
CA ILE A 468 6.27 32.94 -1.42
C ILE A 468 6.09 32.49 0.03
N ASP A 469 6.38 33.35 1.00
CA ASP A 469 6.26 33.04 2.43
C ASP A 469 4.78 32.94 2.86
N SER A 470 3.89 33.78 2.32
CA SER A 470 2.45 33.69 2.51
C SER A 470 1.87 32.40 1.90
N GLY A 471 2.34 32.01 0.71
CA GLY A 471 2.01 30.73 0.09
C GLY A 471 2.43 29.53 0.95
N ARG A 472 3.61 29.61 1.59
CA ARG A 472 4.11 28.57 2.53
C ARG A 472 3.26 28.50 3.80
N GLY A 473 2.93 29.66 4.39
CA GLY A 473 2.05 29.72 5.58
C GLY A 473 0.67 29.14 5.32
N THR A 474 0.15 29.33 4.11
CA THR A 474 -1.14 28.78 3.67
C THR A 474 -1.09 27.26 3.52
N LEU A 475 0.02 26.72 3.00
CA LEU A 475 0.24 25.27 2.87
C LEU A 475 0.47 24.58 4.22
N ASP A 476 1.18 25.20 5.16
CA ASP A 476 1.38 24.68 6.53
C ASP A 476 0.06 24.68 7.32
N ASN A 477 -0.83 25.63 7.06
CA ASN A 477 -2.17 25.67 7.65
C ASN A 477 -3.15 24.71 6.96
N ALA A 478 -3.01 24.44 5.67
CA ALA A 478 -3.81 23.46 4.95
C ALA A 478 -3.56 22.02 5.43
N ASN A 479 -2.35 21.69 5.88
CA ASN A 479 -2.03 20.41 6.53
C ASN A 479 -2.68 20.24 7.92
N LYS A 480 -3.22 21.31 8.51
CA LYS A 480 -3.89 21.28 9.84
C LYS A 480 -5.41 21.28 9.78
N LEU A 481 -6.01 21.53 8.62
CA LEU A 481 -7.45 21.77 8.48
C LEU A 481 -8.00 21.12 7.20
N VAL A 482 -8.23 19.81 7.26
CA VAL A 482 -9.07 19.13 6.26
C VAL A 482 -10.53 19.26 6.70
N GLU A 483 -11.16 20.39 6.34
CA GLU A 483 -12.62 20.53 6.34
C GLU A 483 -13.11 21.12 5.00
N PRO A 484 -14.20 20.58 4.40
CA PRO A 484 -14.53 20.79 3.00
C PRO A 484 -15.18 22.14 2.63
N ASN A 485 -15.26 23.13 3.50
CA ASN A 485 -16.01 24.36 3.22
C ASN A 485 -15.37 25.65 3.78
N SER A 486 -14.07 25.82 3.72
CA SER A 486 -13.44 27.01 4.25
C SER A 486 -12.95 27.98 3.17
N VAL A 487 -12.98 29.25 3.52
CA VAL A 487 -12.52 30.51 2.92
C VAL A 487 -11.21 30.44 2.09
N LEU A 488 -10.55 29.27 2.04
CA LEU A 488 -9.26 29.01 1.40
C LEU A 488 -9.24 29.23 -0.12
N GLY A 489 -10.35 28.98 -0.81
CA GLY A 489 -10.45 29.20 -2.26
C GLY A 489 -10.39 30.68 -2.66
N ALA A 490 -10.89 31.57 -1.80
CA ALA A 490 -10.87 33.01 -2.06
C ALA A 490 -9.48 33.62 -1.81
N GLU A 491 -8.75 33.18 -0.77
CA GLU A 491 -7.41 33.66 -0.46
C GLU A 491 -6.36 33.15 -1.46
N LEU A 492 -6.46 31.89 -1.89
CA LEU A 492 -5.59 31.35 -2.96
C LEU A 492 -5.82 32.10 -4.27
N GLY A 493 -7.06 32.41 -4.60
CA GLY A 493 -7.43 33.21 -5.76
C GLY A 493 -6.83 34.63 -5.70
N ASN A 494 -6.87 35.27 -4.55
CA ASN A 494 -6.29 36.59 -4.33
C ASN A 494 -4.76 36.57 -4.43
N THR A 495 -4.10 35.59 -3.82
CA THR A 495 -2.62 35.43 -3.87
C THR A 495 -2.15 35.14 -5.28
N LEU A 496 -2.82 34.26 -6.04
CA LEU A 496 -2.50 34.00 -7.45
C LEU A 496 -2.76 35.25 -8.33
N GLN A 497 -3.74 36.06 -7.98
CA GLN A 497 -4.03 37.32 -8.68
C GLN A 497 -2.95 38.38 -8.40
N GLU A 498 -2.41 38.44 -7.18
CA GLU A 498 -1.29 39.32 -6.82
C GLU A 498 0.02 38.89 -7.47
N VAL A 499 0.34 37.60 -7.45
CA VAL A 499 1.49 37.04 -8.17
C VAL A 499 1.38 37.31 -9.68
N SER A 500 0.19 37.18 -10.25
CA SER A 500 -0.08 37.48 -11.66
C SER A 500 0.04 38.98 -11.97
N ARG A 501 -0.32 39.87 -11.02
CA ARG A 501 -0.09 41.32 -11.16
C ARG A 501 1.39 41.66 -11.07
N ALA A 502 2.12 41.09 -10.11
CA ALA A 502 3.57 41.28 -9.97
C ALA A 502 4.32 40.81 -11.22
N ALA A 503 3.98 39.62 -11.74
CA ALA A 503 4.58 39.07 -12.96
C ALA A 503 4.28 39.97 -14.19
N ARG A 504 3.08 40.55 -14.30
CA ARG A 504 2.72 41.51 -15.35
C ARG A 504 3.53 42.81 -15.23
N SER A 505 3.71 43.31 -14.01
CA SER A 505 4.49 44.53 -13.76
C SER A 505 5.97 44.36 -14.14
N VAL A 506 6.54 43.17 -13.80
CA VAL A 506 7.92 42.83 -14.22
C VAL A 506 8.01 42.70 -15.74
N ARG A 507 7.04 42.11 -16.40
CA ARG A 507 7.00 41.98 -17.87
C ARG A 507 6.89 43.34 -18.55
N VAL A 508 6.03 44.23 -18.05
CA VAL A 508 5.87 45.59 -18.56
C VAL A 508 7.18 46.38 -18.36
N LEU A 509 7.88 46.19 -17.22
CA LEU A 509 9.17 46.83 -16.98
C LEU A 509 10.24 46.26 -17.91
N ALA A 510 10.28 44.94 -18.12
CA ALA A 510 11.22 44.31 -19.05
C ALA A 510 10.97 44.78 -20.50
N ASP A 511 9.72 44.76 -20.98
CA ASP A 511 9.34 45.26 -22.31
C ASP A 511 9.62 46.75 -22.50
N TYR A 512 9.47 47.55 -21.43
CA TYR A 512 9.81 48.98 -21.46
C TYR A 512 11.31 49.18 -21.57
N LEU A 513 12.12 48.45 -20.79
CA LEU A 513 13.57 48.54 -20.82
C LEU A 513 14.17 47.99 -22.12
N GLU A 514 13.54 46.97 -22.73
CA GLU A 514 13.91 46.42 -24.02
C GLU A 514 13.70 47.45 -25.15
N ARG A 515 12.61 48.22 -25.08
CA ARG A 515 12.28 49.26 -26.07
C ARG A 515 12.97 50.58 -25.82
N HIS A 516 13.37 50.87 -24.57
CA HIS A 516 13.95 52.12 -24.12
C HIS A 516 15.18 51.86 -23.23
N PRO A 517 16.26 51.29 -23.77
CA PRO A 517 17.46 51.02 -22.99
C PRO A 517 18.08 52.32 -22.44
N GLU A 518 17.83 53.49 -23.10
CA GLU A 518 18.19 54.81 -22.61
C GLU A 518 17.50 55.23 -21.32
N ALA A 519 16.36 54.62 -20.98
CA ALA A 519 15.63 54.87 -19.74
C ALA A 519 16.39 54.42 -18.48
N LEU A 520 17.35 53.50 -18.60
CA LEU A 520 18.26 53.10 -17.53
C LEU A 520 19.25 54.23 -17.18
N ILE A 521 19.51 55.13 -18.14
CA ILE A 521 20.50 56.21 -17.98
C ILE A 521 19.82 57.56 -17.76
N ARG A 522 18.65 57.80 -18.34
CA ARG A 522 17.95 59.10 -18.34
C ARG A 522 16.64 59.17 -17.54
N GLY A 523 16.21 58.05 -16.93
CA GLY A 523 14.87 57.95 -16.27
C GLY A 523 13.73 57.96 -17.26
N LYS A 524 12.48 57.64 -16.77
CA LYS A 524 11.27 57.72 -17.56
C LYS A 524 10.95 59.17 -17.85
N THR A 525 11.16 59.63 -19.07
CA THR A 525 10.66 60.95 -19.53
C THR A 525 9.12 60.91 -19.45
N GLY A 526 8.57 61.71 -18.56
CA GLY A 526 7.12 61.80 -18.39
C GLY A 526 6.45 62.26 -19.66
N ASP A 527 5.62 61.43 -20.28
CA ASP A 527 4.65 61.81 -21.28
C ASP A 527 3.56 62.69 -20.64
N ALA A 528 3.94 63.96 -20.44
CA ALA A 528 2.98 65.01 -20.23
C ALA A 528 2.75 65.67 -21.59
N LYS A 529 1.82 65.09 -22.37
CA LYS A 529 1.01 65.78 -23.40
C LYS A 529 0.54 64.81 -24.46
N GLU A 530 -0.67 64.28 -24.24
CA GLU A 530 -1.67 64.14 -25.28
C GLU A 530 -3.00 63.82 -24.62
N ALA A 531 -3.64 64.89 -24.09
CA ALA A 531 -5.07 64.91 -23.90
C ALA A 531 -5.58 66.02 -24.83
N LYS A 532 -6.02 65.62 -26.00
CA LYS A 532 -7.02 66.36 -26.77
C LYS A 532 -7.92 65.36 -27.48
#